data_2e7455b24fc3f28333021dc8d1776350
#
_entry.id   2e7455b24fc3f28333021dc8d1776350
#
_cell.length_a   1.000
_cell.length_b   1.000
_cell.length_c   1.000
_cell.angle_alpha   90.00
_cell.angle_beta   90.00
_cell.angle_gamma   90.00
#
_symmetry.space_group_name_H-M   'P 1'
#
loop_
_entity.id
_entity.type
_entity.pdbx_description
1 polymer ?
#
loop_
_entity_poly.entity_id
_entity_poly.type
_entity_poly.pdbx_seq_one_letter_code
_entity_poly.pdbx_strand_id
1 'polypeptide(L)'
;DFYWATVVFFRKTKMNEIYFNLVKHIQENYMHYRSVYQFKSNVYRNDFAFSIAAHIMNGYQKGNIIGNLPGKHFYSIDKDLCHNIKDDEIVILLEKSQRLGEYTLTKTKGMNIHVMNKFSLERVIDNK
;
A
#
# COMPACT_ATOMS: atom_id res chain seq x y z
N ASP A 1 2.96 7.20 12.91
CA ASP A 1 3.39 6.45 11.73
C ASP A 1 2.20 6.16 10.84
N PHE A 2 2.43 6.17 9.53
CA PHE A 2 1.42 5.90 8.52
C PHE A 2 1.71 4.55 7.87
N TYR A 3 0.72 3.65 7.85
CA TYR A 3 0.86 2.30 7.30
C TYR A 3 0.05 2.14 6.02
N TRP A 4 0.61 1.43 5.07
CA TRP A 4 -0.11 1.01 3.87
C TRP A 4 -0.83 -0.31 4.13
N ALA A 5 -2.14 -0.31 3.92
CA ALA A 5 -3.00 -1.47 4.16
C ALA A 5 -3.36 -2.22 2.86
N THR A 6 -2.44 -2.24 1.89
CA THR A 6 -2.63 -2.97 0.64
C THR A 6 -2.62 -4.48 0.87
N VAL A 7 -1.71 -4.94 1.73
CA VAL A 7 -1.63 -6.35 2.15
C VAL A 7 -1.43 -6.39 3.65
N VAL A 8 -2.24 -7.17 4.33
CA VAL A 8 -2.19 -7.30 5.79
C VAL A 8 -2.10 -8.77 6.17
N PHE A 9 -1.04 -9.13 6.88
CA PHE A 9 -0.89 -10.44 7.52
C PHE A 9 -1.22 -10.34 9.01
N PHE A 10 -1.98 -11.29 9.52
CA PHE A 10 -2.34 -11.30 10.93
C PHE A 10 -2.51 -12.73 11.45
N ARG A 11 -2.35 -12.88 12.76
CA ARG A 11 -2.71 -14.10 13.48
C ARG A 11 -4.09 -13.94 14.10
N LYS A 12 -4.88 -15.00 14.15
CA LYS A 12 -6.19 -14.98 14.79
C LYS A 12 -6.00 -14.99 16.31
N THR A 13 -5.91 -13.81 16.89
CA THR A 13 -5.76 -13.59 18.33
C THR A 13 -6.83 -12.64 18.83
N LYS A 14 -7.06 -12.63 20.15
CA LYS A 14 -8.02 -11.69 20.77
C LYS A 14 -7.60 -10.24 20.53
N MET A 15 -6.32 -9.95 20.59
CA MET A 15 -5.77 -8.62 20.36
C MET A 15 -6.04 -8.16 18.92
N ASN A 16 -5.85 -9.03 17.94
CA ASN A 16 -6.12 -8.70 16.54
C ASN A 16 -7.62 -8.57 16.25
N GLU A 17 -8.46 -9.33 16.95
CA GLU A 17 -9.92 -9.14 16.86
C GLU A 17 -10.31 -7.73 17.32
N ILE A 18 -9.77 -7.28 18.42
CA ILE A 18 -9.98 -5.91 18.94
C ILE A 18 -9.49 -4.88 17.92
N TYR A 19 -8.30 -5.12 17.35
CA TYR A 19 -7.71 -4.23 16.35
C TYR A 19 -8.61 -4.08 15.11
N PHE A 20 -9.08 -5.18 14.54
CA PHE A 20 -9.95 -5.15 13.35
C PHE A 20 -11.33 -4.56 13.66
N ASN A 21 -11.88 -4.79 14.84
CA ASN A 21 -13.12 -4.14 15.26
C ASN A 21 -12.94 -2.63 15.36
N LEU A 22 -11.78 -2.18 15.85
CA LEU A 22 -11.44 -0.76 15.91
C LEU A 22 -11.29 -0.17 14.50
N VAL A 23 -10.63 -0.87 13.57
CA VAL A 23 -10.53 -0.47 12.16
C VAL A 23 -11.92 -0.27 11.56
N LYS A 24 -12.83 -1.21 11.78
CA LYS A 24 -14.22 -1.12 11.31
C LYS A 24 -14.94 0.09 11.91
N HIS A 25 -14.78 0.32 13.20
CA HIS A 25 -15.37 1.47 13.89
C HIS A 25 -14.86 2.78 13.30
N ILE A 26 -13.56 2.89 13.01
CA ILE A 26 -12.96 4.09 12.40
C ILE A 26 -13.50 4.29 10.99
N GLN A 27 -13.66 3.23 10.20
CA GLN A 27 -14.25 3.28 8.87
C GLN A 27 -15.69 3.83 8.93
N GLU A 28 -16.49 3.32 9.84
CA GLU A 28 -17.90 3.73 10.01
C GLU A 28 -18.05 5.16 10.52
N ASN A 29 -17.02 5.68 11.20
CA ASN A 29 -17.01 7.01 11.81
C ASN A 29 -15.85 7.88 11.26
N TYR A 30 -15.53 7.70 9.99
CA TYR A 30 -14.36 8.33 9.39
C TYR A 30 -14.34 9.85 9.53
N MET A 31 -15.47 10.52 9.35
CA MET A 31 -15.53 11.99 9.44
C MET A 31 -15.13 12.51 10.84
N HIS A 32 -15.50 11.75 11.89
CA HIS A 32 -15.07 12.07 13.25
C HIS A 32 -13.54 11.93 13.40
N TYR A 33 -13.00 10.78 13.00
CA TYR A 33 -11.55 10.52 13.11
C TYR A 33 -10.72 11.41 12.20
N ARG A 34 -11.25 11.73 11.01
CA ARG A 34 -10.65 12.71 10.11
C ARG A 34 -10.46 14.06 10.81
N SER A 35 -11.48 14.50 11.52
CA SER A 35 -11.43 15.77 12.27
C SER A 35 -10.42 15.72 13.41
N VAL A 36 -10.44 14.64 14.21
CA VAL A 36 -9.53 14.46 15.35
C VAL A 36 -8.07 14.40 14.90
N TYR A 37 -7.79 13.66 13.82
CA TYR A 37 -6.43 13.49 13.28
C TYR A 37 -6.05 14.56 12.24
N GLN A 38 -6.96 15.48 11.91
CA GLN A 38 -6.73 16.60 10.99
C GLN A 38 -6.30 16.16 9.58
N PHE A 39 -6.87 15.06 9.08
CA PHE A 39 -6.66 14.65 7.71
C PHE A 39 -7.42 15.57 6.75
N LYS A 40 -6.75 15.97 5.68
CA LYS A 40 -7.34 16.88 4.67
C LYS A 40 -8.25 16.15 3.69
N SER A 41 -8.04 14.85 3.47
CA SER A 41 -8.82 14.08 2.50
C SER A 41 -10.24 13.82 2.98
N ASN A 42 -11.23 14.12 2.13
CA ASN A 42 -12.63 13.76 2.36
C ASN A 42 -12.92 12.30 1.96
N VAL A 43 -12.01 11.65 1.24
CA VAL A 43 -12.17 10.29 0.77
C VAL A 43 -11.55 9.34 1.78
N TYR A 44 -12.37 8.37 2.24
CA TYR A 44 -11.90 7.30 3.11
C TYR A 44 -10.87 6.41 2.38
N ARG A 45 -9.82 6.04 3.09
CA ARG A 45 -8.84 5.04 2.66
C ARG A 45 -8.54 4.08 3.80
N ASN A 46 -8.41 2.81 3.48
CA ASN A 46 -8.06 1.79 4.48
C ASN A 46 -6.78 2.13 5.24
N ASP A 47 -5.81 2.71 4.55
CA ASP A 47 -4.55 3.13 5.16
C ASP A 47 -4.76 4.02 6.38
N PHE A 48 -5.73 4.94 6.32
CA PHE A 48 -6.06 5.84 7.43
C PHE A 48 -6.61 5.07 8.62
N ALA A 49 -7.58 4.19 8.39
CA ALA A 49 -8.20 3.41 9.46
C ALA A 49 -7.21 2.48 10.14
N PHE A 50 -6.38 1.76 9.38
CA PHE A 50 -5.36 0.89 9.94
C PHE A 50 -4.31 1.66 10.73
N SER A 51 -3.89 2.82 10.24
CA SER A 51 -2.89 3.67 10.91
C SER A 51 -3.45 4.29 12.19
N ILE A 52 -4.67 4.79 12.17
CA ILE A 52 -5.34 5.34 13.36
C ILE A 52 -5.55 4.26 14.41
N ALA A 53 -6.02 3.09 14.00
CA ALA A 53 -6.22 1.96 14.91
C ALA A 53 -4.91 1.55 15.60
N ALA A 54 -3.81 1.50 14.85
CA ALA A 54 -2.49 1.22 15.41
C ALA A 54 -2.07 2.28 16.43
N HIS A 55 -2.31 3.54 16.16
CA HIS A 55 -2.00 4.64 17.07
C HIS A 55 -2.81 4.55 18.37
N ILE A 56 -4.10 4.26 18.27
CA ILE A 56 -4.98 4.08 19.45
C ILE A 56 -4.52 2.87 20.27
N MET A 57 -4.25 1.74 19.62
CA MET A 57 -3.80 0.51 20.30
C MET A 57 -2.44 0.68 20.96
N ASN A 58 -1.63 1.62 20.49
CA ASN A 58 -0.33 1.95 21.09
C ASN A 58 -0.43 3.08 22.15
N GLY A 59 -1.60 3.29 22.71
CA GLY A 59 -1.81 4.28 23.76
C GLY A 59 -1.68 5.73 23.27
N TYR A 60 -2.08 6.00 22.04
CA TYR A 60 -1.97 7.31 21.38
C TYR A 60 -0.54 7.83 21.26
N GLN A 61 0.41 6.91 21.17
CA GLN A 61 1.81 7.23 20.99
C GLN A 61 2.33 6.70 19.65
N LYS A 62 3.29 7.42 19.10
CA LYS A 62 4.04 6.93 17.93
C LYS A 62 4.79 5.68 18.34
N GLY A 63 4.77 4.68 17.50
CA GLY A 63 5.45 3.43 17.75
C GLY A 63 5.17 2.44 16.63
N ASN A 64 5.99 1.41 16.56
CA ASN A 64 5.89 0.39 15.53
C ASN A 64 5.32 -0.90 16.13
N ILE A 65 4.01 -0.92 16.37
CA ILE A 65 3.32 -2.13 16.83
C ILE A 65 2.96 -3.09 15.70
N ILE A 66 3.05 -2.60 14.46
CA ILE A 66 2.83 -3.39 13.25
C ILE A 66 4.18 -3.69 12.63
N GLY A 67 4.48 -4.97 12.44
CA GLY A 67 5.70 -5.41 11.79
C GLY A 67 5.66 -5.18 10.27
N ASN A 68 6.81 -5.20 9.66
CA ASN A 68 6.92 -5.12 8.21
C ASN A 68 6.58 -6.47 7.57
N LEU A 69 6.06 -6.43 6.33
CA LEU A 69 5.89 -7.65 5.54
C LEU A 69 7.26 -8.30 5.27
N PRO A 70 7.32 -9.63 5.31
CA PRO A 70 8.56 -10.33 4.98
C PRO A 70 8.87 -10.21 3.48
N GLY A 71 10.15 -10.30 3.13
CA GLY A 71 10.62 -10.31 1.75
C GLY A 71 10.96 -8.93 1.21
N LYS A 72 11.29 -8.93 -0.08
CA LYS A 72 11.57 -7.69 -0.81
C LYS A 72 10.30 -7.14 -1.43
N HIS A 73 10.16 -5.84 -1.40
CA HIS A 73 9.00 -5.13 -1.93
C HIS A 73 9.43 -4.09 -2.95
N PHE A 74 8.66 -4.01 -4.04
CA PHE A 74 8.82 -2.99 -5.06
C PHE A 74 7.52 -2.23 -5.22
N TYR A 75 7.61 -0.92 -5.28
CA TYR A 75 6.47 -0.04 -5.46
C TYR A 75 6.67 0.79 -6.71
N SER A 76 5.73 0.69 -7.67
CA SER A 76 5.73 1.51 -8.87
C SER A 76 4.65 2.59 -8.77
N ILE A 77 4.95 3.77 -9.29
CA ILE A 77 4.03 4.90 -9.33
C ILE A 77 3.24 4.92 -10.65
N ASP A 78 2.29 5.83 -10.78
CA ASP A 78 1.43 5.94 -11.97
C ASP A 78 2.18 6.21 -13.28
N LYS A 79 3.35 6.82 -13.19
CA LYS A 79 4.20 7.13 -14.34
C LYS A 79 5.03 5.95 -14.82
N ASP A 80 5.21 4.95 -13.97
CA ASP A 80 5.97 3.76 -14.31
C ASP A 80 5.12 2.83 -15.16
N LEU A 81 5.75 2.17 -16.13
CA LEU A 81 5.07 1.33 -17.10
C LEU A 81 5.47 -0.13 -16.92
N CYS A 82 4.49 -1.01 -16.79
CA CYS A 82 4.73 -2.44 -16.93
C CYS A 82 5.07 -2.71 -18.40
N HIS A 83 6.25 -3.28 -18.63
CA HIS A 83 6.77 -3.52 -19.98
C HIS A 83 6.52 -4.96 -20.45
N ASN A 84 6.86 -5.92 -19.63
CA ASN A 84 6.75 -7.34 -19.97
C ASN A 84 6.63 -8.22 -18.71
N ILE A 85 6.06 -9.41 -18.92
CA ILE A 85 6.06 -10.49 -17.93
C ILE A 85 6.84 -11.65 -18.53
N LYS A 86 7.94 -12.02 -17.91
CA LYS A 86 8.79 -13.10 -18.37
C LYS A 86 9.40 -13.84 -17.17
N ASP A 87 9.40 -15.17 -17.22
CA ASP A 87 10.04 -16.04 -16.21
C ASP A 87 9.63 -15.66 -14.76
N ASP A 88 8.32 -15.50 -14.52
CA ASP A 88 7.73 -15.15 -13.23
C ASP A 88 8.18 -13.81 -12.66
N GLU A 89 8.64 -12.92 -13.51
CA GLU A 89 8.94 -11.54 -13.12
C GLU A 89 8.22 -10.52 -13.99
N ILE A 90 7.88 -9.39 -13.40
CA ILE A 90 7.40 -8.23 -14.14
C ILE A 90 8.58 -7.29 -14.38
N VAL A 91 8.78 -6.92 -15.63
CA VAL A 91 9.76 -5.90 -16.00
C VAL A 91 9.06 -4.56 -16.04
N ILE A 92 9.58 -3.59 -15.31
CA ILE A 92 8.98 -2.27 -15.16
C ILE A 92 9.95 -1.21 -15.69
N LEU A 93 9.41 -0.28 -16.47
CA LEU A 93 10.11 0.91 -16.90
C LEU A 93 9.81 2.04 -15.93
N LEU A 94 10.81 2.43 -15.17
CA LEU A 94 10.73 3.55 -14.23
C LEU A 94 11.01 4.85 -14.98
N GLU A 95 10.12 5.82 -14.84
CA GLU A 95 10.32 7.13 -15.44
C GLU A 95 11.49 7.87 -14.78
N LYS A 96 12.54 8.09 -15.52
CA LYS A 96 13.72 8.84 -15.07
C LYS A 96 13.62 10.32 -15.38
N SER A 97 13.12 10.64 -16.58
CA SER A 97 12.91 12.02 -17.01
C SER A 97 11.77 12.09 -18.01
N GLN A 98 10.68 12.73 -17.64
CA GLN A 98 9.53 12.95 -18.54
C GLN A 98 9.91 13.83 -19.73
N ARG A 99 10.71 14.87 -19.47
CA ARG A 99 11.14 15.81 -20.51
C ARG A 99 11.94 15.15 -21.63
N LEU A 100 12.77 14.20 -21.27
CA LEU A 100 13.65 13.50 -22.22
C LEU A 100 13.08 12.15 -22.68
N GLY A 101 11.95 11.71 -22.11
CA GLY A 101 11.39 10.39 -22.38
C GLY A 101 12.30 9.25 -21.94
N GLU A 102 13.07 9.47 -20.90
CA GLU A 102 14.01 8.46 -20.38
C GLU A 102 13.37 7.57 -19.32
N TYR A 103 13.61 6.26 -19.46
CA TYR A 103 13.17 5.23 -18.53
C TYR A 103 14.33 4.33 -18.13
N THR A 104 14.27 3.83 -16.92
CA THR A 104 15.18 2.79 -16.41
C THR A 104 14.43 1.46 -16.34
N LEU A 105 14.98 0.42 -16.94
CA LEU A 105 14.41 -0.92 -16.90
C LEU A 105 14.74 -1.58 -15.55
N THR A 106 13.72 -2.06 -14.85
CA THR A 106 13.86 -2.71 -13.56
C THR A 106 13.22 -4.08 -13.59
N LYS A 107 13.94 -5.09 -13.14
CA LYS A 107 13.49 -6.48 -13.01
C LYS A 107 13.06 -6.73 -11.57
N THR A 108 11.93 -7.42 -11.40
CA THR A 108 11.29 -7.58 -10.09
C THR A 108 11.27 -9.02 -9.58
N LYS A 109 12.12 -9.88 -10.10
CA LYS A 109 12.17 -11.30 -9.70
C LYS A 109 12.39 -11.43 -8.19
N GLY A 110 11.56 -12.27 -7.56
CA GLY A 110 11.64 -12.50 -6.11
C GLY A 110 11.13 -11.36 -5.24
N MET A 111 10.41 -10.40 -5.82
CA MET A 111 9.84 -9.26 -5.09
C MET A 111 8.32 -9.32 -5.04
N ASN A 112 7.76 -8.79 -3.96
CA ASN A 112 6.34 -8.43 -3.92
C ASN A 112 6.18 -7.06 -4.56
N ILE A 113 5.22 -6.93 -5.48
CA ILE A 113 5.10 -5.74 -6.31
C ILE A 113 3.77 -5.06 -6.07
N HIS A 114 3.81 -3.75 -5.85
CA HIS A 114 2.62 -2.90 -5.84
C HIS A 114 2.64 -2.01 -7.08
N VAL A 115 1.71 -2.25 -8.00
CA VAL A 115 1.61 -1.52 -9.28
C VAL A 115 0.48 -0.51 -9.22
N MET A 116 0.79 0.77 -9.34
CA MET A 116 -0.22 1.83 -9.41
C MET A 116 -0.79 1.99 -10.83
N ASN A 117 0.02 1.88 -11.86
CA ASN A 117 -0.43 1.98 -13.25
C ASN A 117 -1.11 0.68 -13.72
N LYS A 118 -2.36 0.52 -13.36
CA LYS A 118 -3.14 -0.68 -13.64
C LYS A 118 -3.34 -0.94 -15.12
N PHE A 119 -3.50 0.12 -15.92
CA PHE A 119 -3.70 -0.01 -17.37
C PHE A 119 -2.49 -0.62 -18.06
N SER A 120 -1.29 -0.20 -17.68
CA SER A 120 -0.07 -0.80 -18.25
C SER A 120 0.08 -2.27 -17.84
N LEU A 121 -0.33 -2.63 -16.63
CA LEU A 121 -0.32 -4.01 -16.17
C LEU A 121 -1.34 -4.88 -16.93
N GLU A 122 -2.56 -4.41 -17.07
CA GLU A 122 -3.62 -5.10 -17.84
C GLU A 122 -3.16 -5.37 -19.28
N ARG A 123 -2.59 -4.38 -19.94
CA ARG A 123 -2.09 -4.52 -21.31
C ARG A 123 -1.04 -5.62 -21.43
N VAL A 124 -0.14 -5.73 -20.46
CA VAL A 124 0.92 -6.75 -20.48
C VAL A 124 0.34 -8.14 -20.21
N ILE A 125 -0.64 -8.24 -19.31
CA ILE A 125 -1.33 -9.51 -19.02
C ILE A 125 -2.15 -9.98 -20.22
N ASP A 126 -2.89 -9.09 -20.87
CA ASP A 126 -3.74 -9.42 -22.02
C ASP A 126 -2.93 -9.85 -23.25
N ASN A 127 -1.71 -9.36 -23.38
CA ASN A 127 -0.81 -9.69 -24.49
C ASN A 127 0.12 -10.88 -24.20
N LYS A 128 -0.07 -11.56 -23.09
CA LYS A 128 0.77 -12.69 -22.71
C LYS A 128 0.42 -13.98 -23.45
#